data_1489b4954e0dcea519036005f39e62c5
#
_entry.id   1489b4954e0dcea519036005f39e62c5
#
_cell.length_a   1.000
_cell.length_b   1.000
_cell.length_c   1.000
_cell.angle_alpha   90.00
_cell.angle_beta   90.00
_cell.angle_gamma   90.00
#
_symmetry.space_group_name_H-M   'P 1'
#
loop_
_entity.id
_entity.type
_entity.pdbx_description
1 polymer ?
#
loop_
_entity_poly.entity_id
_entity_poly.type
_entity_poly.pdbx_seq_one_letter_code
_entity_poly.pdbx_strand_id
1 'polypeptide(L)'
;MLSGVSGFTVTVLSLIELNHQDLKAETLAKATEFLYLGINGKQVRTKQKIQVRWLCPPPNWFKLNTDGTSLGNPGLAGGGGLIRNEKGDWVKGFARVIGTTTSVAAELWALRDGIRLCIALKLQAVVIELDSKLAVDLLKKELNNPNDIDVLVADCRNCLRNIPIVRIQHCYREGNKCADALARRGAFLSQNFSIFLEPPSDVALLLSLDAAGTLYDRFVSSVLAAGLFFFFNAISFQPKKKKKICISIKW
;
A
#
# COMPACT_ATOMS: atom_id res chain seq x y z
N MET A 1 21.85 43.59 -20.23
CA MET A 1 21.67 42.58 -19.16
C MET A 1 22.22 41.23 -19.61
N LEU A 2 23.54 41.02 -19.59
CA LEU A 2 24.19 39.73 -19.88
C LEU A 2 25.48 39.69 -19.05
N SER A 3 25.37 39.50 -17.71
CA SER A 3 26.54 39.40 -16.82
C SER A 3 26.55 38.18 -15.92
N GLY A 4 25.73 37.14 -16.23
CA GLY A 4 25.57 35.93 -15.40
C GLY A 4 26.29 34.67 -15.91
N VAL A 5 26.85 34.65 -17.12
CA VAL A 5 27.38 33.43 -17.75
C VAL A 5 28.89 33.26 -17.63
N SER A 6 29.63 34.36 -17.37
CA SER A 6 31.10 34.33 -17.32
C SER A 6 31.69 33.64 -16.08
N GLY A 7 30.98 33.65 -14.95
CA GLY A 7 31.44 33.04 -13.70
C GLY A 7 31.47 31.53 -13.70
N PHE A 8 30.55 30.92 -14.44
CA PHE A 8 30.41 29.45 -14.48
C PHE A 8 31.46 28.78 -15.39
N THR A 9 31.84 29.45 -16.47
CA THR A 9 32.81 28.93 -17.44
C THR A 9 34.25 28.94 -16.89
N VAL A 10 34.62 29.95 -16.10
CA VAL A 10 35.96 30.07 -15.46
C VAL A 10 36.14 28.97 -14.39
N THR A 11 35.09 28.66 -13.63
CA THR A 11 35.14 27.59 -12.59
C THR A 11 35.31 26.19 -13.19
N VAL A 12 34.74 25.93 -14.37
CA VAL A 12 34.88 24.65 -15.04
C VAL A 12 36.26 24.44 -15.66
N LEU A 13 36.88 25.51 -16.19
CA LEU A 13 38.19 25.42 -16.81
C LEU A 13 39.33 25.26 -15.78
N SER A 14 39.21 25.86 -14.56
CA SER A 14 40.17 25.64 -13.47
C SER A 14 40.12 24.23 -12.86
N LEU A 15 39.09 23.46 -13.12
CA LEU A 15 38.92 22.07 -12.65
C LEU A 15 39.63 21.04 -13.58
N ILE A 16 40.06 21.45 -14.77
CA ILE A 16 40.71 20.57 -15.76
C ILE A 16 42.20 20.34 -15.44
N GLU A 17 42.83 21.20 -14.65
CA GLU A 17 44.26 21.10 -14.31
C GLU A 17 44.55 20.31 -13.01
N LEU A 18 43.56 19.82 -12.29
CA LEU A 18 43.75 19.04 -11.09
C LEU A 18 43.89 17.54 -11.38
N ASN A 19 44.84 16.92 -10.67
CA ASN A 19 45.19 15.50 -10.81
C ASN A 19 43.96 14.57 -10.63
N HIS A 20 43.81 13.58 -11.46
CA HIS A 20 42.60 12.76 -11.64
C HIS A 20 42.04 12.07 -10.36
N GLN A 21 42.84 11.95 -9.29
CA GLN A 21 42.40 11.40 -8.00
C GLN A 21 41.78 12.47 -7.08
N ASP A 22 42.34 13.67 -7.06
CA ASP A 22 41.83 14.78 -6.25
C ASP A 22 40.50 15.30 -6.81
N LEU A 23 40.33 15.27 -8.13
CA LEU A 23 39.09 15.67 -8.80
C LEU A 23 37.89 14.80 -8.38
N LYS A 24 38.10 13.49 -8.19
CA LYS A 24 37.05 12.56 -7.74
C LYS A 24 36.64 12.82 -6.29
N ALA A 25 37.60 13.07 -5.41
CA ALA A 25 37.37 13.35 -4.00
C ALA A 25 36.64 14.69 -3.80
N GLU A 26 37.07 15.73 -4.50
CA GLU A 26 36.46 17.04 -4.43
C GLU A 26 35.07 17.09 -5.06
N THR A 27 34.85 16.40 -6.18
CA THR A 27 33.52 16.27 -6.80
C THR A 27 32.56 15.50 -5.90
N LEU A 28 33.04 14.45 -5.24
CA LEU A 28 32.23 13.68 -4.29
C LEU A 28 31.91 14.50 -3.04
N ALA A 29 32.86 15.25 -2.52
CA ALA A 29 32.65 16.15 -1.37
C ALA A 29 31.63 17.24 -1.70
N LYS A 30 31.75 17.92 -2.84
CA LYS A 30 30.79 18.94 -3.29
C LYS A 30 29.41 18.35 -3.60
N ALA A 31 29.33 17.15 -4.15
CA ALA A 31 28.07 16.45 -4.35
C ALA A 31 27.41 16.07 -3.02
N THR A 32 28.21 15.64 -2.04
CA THR A 32 27.73 15.34 -0.69
C THR A 32 27.28 16.61 0.05
N GLU A 33 28.01 17.69 -0.06
CA GLU A 33 27.65 19.01 0.49
C GLU A 33 26.37 19.56 -0.17
N PHE A 34 26.22 19.42 -1.48
CA PHE A 34 25.00 19.78 -2.22
C PHE A 34 23.79 18.98 -1.78
N LEU A 35 23.96 17.69 -1.50
CA LEU A 35 22.93 16.82 -0.94
C LEU A 35 22.62 17.16 0.52
N TYR A 36 23.63 17.54 1.31
CA TYR A 36 23.48 17.81 2.74
C TYR A 36 22.92 19.22 3.02
N LEU A 37 23.31 20.23 2.24
CA LEU A 37 22.84 21.63 2.38
C LEU A 37 21.41 21.82 1.85
N GLY A 38 20.75 20.74 1.40
CA GLY A 38 19.31 20.81 1.15
C GLY A 38 18.92 21.94 0.19
N ILE A 39 19.64 22.09 -0.92
CA ILE A 39 19.00 22.76 -2.04
C ILE A 39 17.78 21.93 -2.32
N ASN A 40 16.63 22.38 -1.79
CA ASN A 40 15.31 21.81 -1.96
C ASN A 40 15.01 21.78 -3.46
N GLY A 41 15.62 20.85 -4.13
CA GLY A 41 15.19 20.47 -5.47
C GLY A 41 13.72 20.09 -5.30
N LYS A 42 12.82 20.87 -5.89
CA LYS A 42 11.40 20.51 -5.96
C LYS A 42 11.37 19.03 -6.32
N GLN A 43 10.96 18.18 -5.38
CA GLN A 43 10.80 16.76 -5.64
C GLN A 43 9.83 16.66 -6.82
N VAL A 44 10.34 16.33 -7.98
CA VAL A 44 9.52 16.14 -9.17
C VAL A 44 8.72 14.88 -8.92
N ARG A 45 7.48 15.06 -8.46
CA ARG A 45 6.52 13.96 -8.31
C ARG A 45 6.05 13.60 -9.72
N THR A 46 6.58 12.53 -10.25
CA THR A 46 6.05 11.94 -11.49
C THR A 46 4.87 11.05 -11.14
N LYS A 47 3.80 11.16 -11.93
CA LYS A 47 2.68 10.24 -11.85
C LYS A 47 2.94 9.08 -12.80
N GLN A 48 3.05 7.88 -12.26
CA GLN A 48 3.13 6.66 -13.05
C GLN A 48 1.75 6.02 -13.12
N LYS A 49 1.30 5.66 -14.32
CA LYS A 49 0.07 4.90 -14.52
C LYS A 49 0.39 3.42 -14.30
N ILE A 50 -0.33 2.78 -13.40
CA ILE A 50 -0.29 1.34 -13.18
C ILE A 50 -1.68 0.75 -13.41
N GLN A 51 -1.72 -0.55 -13.71
CA GLN A 51 -2.98 -1.28 -13.81
C GLN A 51 -3.18 -2.12 -12.55
N VAL A 52 -4.37 -2.02 -11.96
CA VAL A 52 -4.75 -2.71 -10.73
C VAL A 52 -5.95 -3.61 -11.00
N ARG A 53 -5.93 -4.80 -10.43
CA ARG A 53 -7.06 -5.73 -10.41
C ARG A 53 -7.06 -6.53 -9.13
N TRP A 54 -8.17 -7.13 -8.80
CA TRP A 54 -8.19 -8.18 -7.78
C TRP A 54 -7.45 -9.42 -8.27
N LEU A 55 -6.75 -10.10 -7.39
CA LEU A 55 -6.01 -11.33 -7.68
C LEU A 55 -6.42 -12.43 -6.72
N CYS A 56 -6.58 -13.67 -7.21
CA CYS A 56 -6.83 -14.83 -6.37
C CYS A 56 -5.71 -15.04 -5.34
N PRO A 57 -6.01 -15.60 -4.16
CA PRO A 57 -4.99 -16.07 -3.24
C PRO A 57 -4.23 -17.29 -3.82
N PRO A 58 -3.08 -17.66 -3.23
CA PRO A 58 -2.36 -18.87 -3.60
C PRO A 58 -3.22 -20.15 -3.44
N PRO A 59 -2.85 -21.27 -4.08
CA PRO A 59 -3.52 -22.55 -3.87
C PRO A 59 -3.62 -22.94 -2.38
N ASN A 60 -4.76 -23.45 -1.97
CA ASN A 60 -5.09 -23.83 -0.58
C ASN A 60 -5.16 -22.65 0.40
N TRP A 61 -5.19 -21.41 -0.08
CA TRP A 61 -5.41 -20.21 0.73
C TRP A 61 -6.80 -19.63 0.48
N PHE A 62 -7.30 -18.95 1.48
CA PHE A 62 -8.45 -18.07 1.37
C PHE A 62 -8.01 -16.62 1.35
N LYS A 63 -8.82 -15.75 0.77
CA LYS A 63 -8.59 -14.31 0.83
C LYS A 63 -9.75 -13.64 1.53
N LEU A 64 -9.43 -12.88 2.57
CA LEU A 64 -10.33 -11.96 3.25
C LEU A 64 -10.05 -10.55 2.73
N ASN A 65 -11.04 -9.92 2.10
CA ASN A 65 -11.05 -8.50 1.80
C ASN A 65 -11.98 -7.81 2.80
N THR A 66 -11.54 -6.72 3.44
CA THR A 66 -12.35 -5.91 4.35
C THR A 66 -12.27 -4.43 4.02
N ASP A 67 -13.32 -3.71 4.36
CA ASP A 67 -13.40 -2.26 4.21
C ASP A 67 -14.25 -1.66 5.34
N GLY A 68 -13.90 -0.45 5.73
CA GLY A 68 -14.65 0.35 6.69
C GLY A 68 -15.00 1.71 6.09
N THR A 69 -16.29 2.05 6.05
CA THR A 69 -16.76 3.34 5.57
C THR A 69 -17.22 4.22 6.72
N SER A 70 -16.95 5.53 6.59
CA SER A 70 -17.52 6.56 7.47
C SER A 70 -18.01 7.71 6.60
N LEU A 71 -19.31 8.01 6.71
CA LEU A 71 -19.95 9.13 6.00
C LEU A 71 -19.77 10.42 6.81
N GLY A 72 -18.61 11.00 6.67
CA GLY A 72 -18.04 12.02 7.55
C GLY A 72 -16.84 11.44 8.34
N ASN A 73 -16.06 12.27 9.04
CA ASN A 73 -14.91 11.78 9.80
C ASN A 73 -14.69 12.59 11.10
N PRO A 74 -15.35 12.23 12.22
CA PRO A 74 -16.25 11.09 12.41
C PRO A 74 -17.62 11.25 11.73
N GLY A 75 -18.31 10.10 11.46
CA GLY A 75 -19.62 10.08 10.84
C GLY A 75 -20.28 8.70 10.92
N LEU A 76 -21.48 8.59 10.33
CA LEU A 76 -22.19 7.31 10.23
C LEU A 76 -21.31 6.27 9.54
N ALA A 77 -21.06 5.16 10.19
CA ALA A 77 -20.07 4.20 9.78
C ALA A 77 -20.61 2.78 9.67
N GLY A 78 -20.08 2.06 8.71
CA GLY A 78 -20.31 0.65 8.49
C GLY A 78 -19.02 -0.09 8.19
N GLY A 79 -19.02 -1.37 8.45
CA GLY A 79 -17.95 -2.29 8.09
C GLY A 79 -18.48 -3.39 7.19
N GLY A 80 -17.62 -3.93 6.35
CA GLY A 80 -17.97 -5.06 5.50
C GLY A 80 -16.76 -5.82 5.03
N GLY A 81 -17.01 -7.03 4.55
CA GLY A 81 -15.96 -7.86 4.01
C GLY A 81 -16.48 -9.18 3.44
N LEU A 82 -15.61 -9.86 2.72
CA LEU A 82 -15.90 -11.13 2.11
C LEU A 82 -14.68 -12.04 2.13
N ILE A 83 -14.96 -13.33 2.15
CA ILE A 83 -13.97 -14.39 2.04
C ILE A 83 -14.16 -15.08 0.70
N ARG A 84 -13.06 -15.27 -0.04
CA ARG A 84 -13.02 -16.02 -1.30
C ARG A 84 -11.98 -17.13 -1.21
N ASN A 85 -12.23 -18.20 -1.95
CA ASN A 85 -11.29 -19.32 -2.07
C ASN A 85 -10.18 -19.02 -3.11
N GLU A 86 -9.31 -19.99 -3.34
CA GLU A 86 -8.22 -19.91 -4.31
C GLU A 86 -8.66 -19.74 -5.78
N LYS A 87 -9.92 -20.09 -6.09
CA LYS A 87 -10.51 -19.90 -7.42
C LYS A 87 -11.18 -18.54 -7.58
N GLY A 88 -11.29 -17.77 -6.47
CA GLY A 88 -12.03 -16.51 -6.44
C GLY A 88 -13.51 -16.65 -6.12
N ASP A 89 -13.99 -17.89 -5.84
CA ASP A 89 -15.37 -18.12 -5.53
C ASP A 89 -15.73 -17.55 -4.16
N TRP A 90 -16.94 -17.05 -4.03
CA TRP A 90 -17.52 -16.57 -2.79
C TRP A 90 -17.65 -17.70 -1.76
N VAL A 91 -17.14 -17.47 -0.56
CA VAL A 91 -17.30 -18.36 0.59
C VAL A 91 -18.31 -17.81 1.56
N LYS A 92 -18.09 -16.59 2.03
CA LYS A 92 -19.01 -15.83 2.88
C LYS A 92 -18.69 -14.35 2.82
N GLY A 93 -19.71 -13.53 3.09
CA GLY A 93 -19.53 -12.10 3.33
C GLY A 93 -20.26 -11.65 4.58
N PHE A 94 -19.95 -10.45 5.02
CA PHE A 94 -20.63 -9.81 6.12
C PHE A 94 -20.74 -8.30 5.92
N ALA A 95 -21.70 -7.71 6.60
CA ALA A 95 -21.82 -6.27 6.76
C ALA A 95 -22.25 -5.93 8.20
N ARG A 96 -21.82 -4.77 8.69
CA ARG A 96 -22.00 -4.33 10.08
C ARG A 96 -22.37 -2.86 10.18
N VAL A 97 -23.32 -2.53 11.03
CA VAL A 97 -23.49 -1.17 11.56
C VAL A 97 -22.45 -0.90 12.63
N ILE A 98 -21.69 0.17 12.51
CA ILE A 98 -20.70 0.55 13.52
C ILE A 98 -21.21 1.72 14.38
N GLY A 99 -22.14 2.52 13.85
CA GLY A 99 -22.58 3.76 14.50
C GLY A 99 -21.76 4.95 14.03
N THR A 100 -21.48 5.91 14.92
CA THR A 100 -20.67 7.08 14.58
C THR A 100 -19.22 6.89 14.98
N THR A 101 -18.30 6.88 14.02
CA THR A 101 -16.86 6.73 14.29
C THR A 101 -16.00 7.31 13.17
N THR A 102 -14.66 7.23 13.33
CA THR A 102 -13.69 7.64 12.32
C THR A 102 -13.50 6.55 11.25
N SER A 103 -13.03 6.93 10.07
CA SER A 103 -12.74 5.98 8.99
C SER A 103 -11.74 4.91 9.42
N VAL A 104 -10.70 5.26 10.17
CA VAL A 104 -9.67 4.30 10.65
C VAL A 104 -10.28 3.28 11.63
N ALA A 105 -11.12 3.74 12.54
CA ALA A 105 -11.81 2.82 13.47
C ALA A 105 -12.78 1.91 12.72
N ALA A 106 -13.51 2.42 11.71
CA ALA A 106 -14.40 1.61 10.89
C ALA A 106 -13.65 0.49 10.15
N GLU A 107 -12.48 0.78 9.57
CA GLU A 107 -11.59 -0.20 8.96
C GLU A 107 -11.17 -1.31 9.94
N LEU A 108 -10.75 -0.94 11.13
CA LEU A 108 -10.32 -1.91 12.14
C LEU A 108 -11.49 -2.76 12.68
N TRP A 109 -12.70 -2.19 12.80
CA TRP A 109 -13.90 -2.94 13.13
C TRP A 109 -14.25 -3.98 12.06
N ALA A 110 -14.22 -3.58 10.79
CA ALA A 110 -14.45 -4.49 9.68
C ALA A 110 -13.41 -5.61 9.64
N LEU A 111 -12.14 -5.28 9.81
CA LEU A 111 -11.05 -6.24 9.89
C LEU A 111 -11.27 -7.26 11.01
N ARG A 112 -11.57 -6.80 12.24
CA ARG A 112 -11.83 -7.66 13.39
C ARG A 112 -12.94 -8.66 13.12
N ASP A 113 -14.04 -8.20 12.55
CA ASP A 113 -15.19 -9.06 12.24
C ASP A 113 -14.84 -10.07 11.13
N GLY A 114 -14.11 -9.65 10.11
CA GLY A 114 -13.61 -10.55 9.07
C GLY A 114 -12.67 -11.63 9.61
N ILE A 115 -11.74 -11.27 10.51
CA ILE A 115 -10.86 -12.25 11.17
C ILE A 115 -11.69 -13.25 11.99
N ARG A 116 -12.67 -12.77 12.77
CA ARG A 116 -13.58 -13.64 13.55
C ARG A 116 -14.36 -14.59 12.65
N LEU A 117 -14.79 -14.14 11.49
CA LEU A 117 -15.45 -14.99 10.51
C LEU A 117 -14.50 -16.07 9.96
N CYS A 118 -13.24 -15.74 9.69
CA CYS A 118 -12.22 -16.72 9.29
C CYS A 118 -11.98 -17.78 10.39
N ILE A 119 -11.94 -17.35 11.66
CA ILE A 119 -11.79 -18.27 12.80
C ILE A 119 -13.01 -19.20 12.92
N ALA A 120 -14.24 -18.66 12.82
CA ALA A 120 -15.46 -19.43 12.86
C ALA A 120 -15.54 -20.48 11.74
N LEU A 121 -14.98 -20.17 10.57
CA LEU A 121 -14.86 -21.10 9.44
C LEU A 121 -13.66 -22.04 9.55
N LYS A 122 -12.84 -21.93 10.62
CA LYS A 122 -11.63 -22.75 10.88
C LYS A 122 -10.64 -22.74 9.71
N LEU A 123 -10.48 -21.59 9.06
CA LEU A 123 -9.56 -21.44 7.92
C LEU A 123 -8.11 -21.54 8.39
N GLN A 124 -7.31 -22.31 7.64
CA GLN A 124 -5.93 -22.62 8.02
C GLN A 124 -4.92 -21.61 7.47
N ALA A 125 -5.17 -21.05 6.29
CA ALA A 125 -4.29 -20.11 5.62
C ALA A 125 -5.10 -18.98 4.98
N VAL A 126 -4.83 -17.73 5.39
CA VAL A 126 -5.63 -16.56 4.97
C VAL A 126 -4.71 -15.40 4.54
N VAL A 127 -4.95 -14.89 3.34
CA VAL A 127 -4.45 -13.58 2.90
C VAL A 127 -5.49 -12.54 3.28
N ILE A 128 -5.12 -11.56 4.08
CA ILE A 128 -5.98 -10.44 4.47
C ILE A 128 -5.55 -9.20 3.70
N GLU A 129 -6.47 -8.60 2.98
CA GLU A 129 -6.27 -7.38 2.19
C GLU A 129 -7.16 -6.25 2.70
N LEU A 130 -6.54 -5.08 2.91
CA LEU A 130 -7.19 -3.82 3.24
C LEU A 130 -6.68 -2.74 2.30
N ASP A 131 -7.53 -1.78 1.94
CA ASP A 131 -7.11 -0.60 1.17
C ASP A 131 -6.65 0.58 2.05
N SER A 132 -6.78 0.46 3.36
CA SER A 132 -6.23 1.37 4.35
C SER A 132 -4.78 0.98 4.69
N LYS A 133 -3.81 1.67 4.06
CA LYS A 133 -2.39 1.50 4.41
C LYS A 133 -2.13 1.78 5.88
N LEU A 134 -2.81 2.78 6.46
CA LEU A 134 -2.68 3.11 7.88
C LEU A 134 -3.10 1.94 8.78
N ALA A 135 -4.23 1.27 8.47
CA ALA A 135 -4.67 0.10 9.25
C ALA A 135 -3.64 -1.04 9.16
N VAL A 136 -3.08 -1.30 7.98
CA VAL A 136 -2.01 -2.30 7.79
C VAL A 136 -0.74 -1.94 8.58
N ASP A 137 -0.35 -0.67 8.58
CA ASP A 137 0.85 -0.21 9.28
C ASP A 137 0.64 -0.25 10.81
N LEU A 138 -0.55 0.11 11.31
CA LEU A 138 -0.93 -0.02 12.73
C LEU A 138 -0.84 -1.48 13.21
N LEU A 139 -1.27 -2.45 12.41
CA LEU A 139 -1.18 -3.86 12.75
C LEU A 139 0.27 -4.37 12.87
N LYS A 140 1.23 -3.74 12.21
CA LYS A 140 2.66 -4.11 12.21
C LYS A 140 3.47 -3.38 13.27
N LYS A 141 3.00 -2.23 13.74
CA LYS A 141 3.73 -1.35 14.66
C LYS A 141 3.51 -1.79 16.11
N GLU A 142 4.55 -1.74 16.95
CA GLU A 142 4.39 -1.85 18.40
C GLU A 142 3.65 -0.62 18.95
N LEU A 143 2.71 -0.85 19.86
CA LEU A 143 1.86 0.17 20.45
C LEU A 143 2.47 0.59 21.79
N ASN A 144 2.80 1.87 21.93
CA ASN A 144 3.47 2.38 23.12
C ASN A 144 2.52 3.13 24.10
N ASN A 145 1.33 3.56 23.62
CA ASN A 145 0.33 4.25 24.45
C ASN A 145 -1.08 3.83 24.02
N PRO A 146 -1.88 3.21 24.90
CA PRO A 146 -3.21 2.72 24.55
C PRO A 146 -4.21 3.89 24.42
N ASN A 147 -4.79 4.04 23.26
CA ASN A 147 -6.02 4.78 22.99
C ASN A 147 -7.08 3.83 22.43
N ASP A 148 -8.29 4.28 22.14
CA ASP A 148 -9.39 3.42 21.66
C ASP A 148 -9.03 2.67 20.36
N ILE A 149 -8.24 3.29 19.47
CA ILE A 149 -7.72 2.64 18.24
C ILE A 149 -6.73 1.55 18.61
N ASP A 150 -5.86 1.78 19.59
CA ASP A 150 -4.85 0.82 20.02
C ASP A 150 -5.48 -0.42 20.66
N VAL A 151 -6.57 -0.24 21.42
CA VAL A 151 -7.35 -1.35 21.99
C VAL A 151 -7.95 -2.21 20.87
N LEU A 152 -8.50 -1.58 19.84
CA LEU A 152 -9.07 -2.28 18.69
C LEU A 152 -7.99 -2.99 17.85
N VAL A 153 -6.83 -2.37 17.67
CA VAL A 153 -5.65 -2.99 17.03
C VAL A 153 -5.17 -4.20 17.84
N ALA A 154 -5.10 -4.08 19.18
CA ALA A 154 -4.71 -5.19 20.06
C ALA A 154 -5.70 -6.37 19.95
N ASP A 155 -7.02 -6.09 19.89
CA ASP A 155 -8.06 -7.12 19.71
C ASP A 155 -7.90 -7.81 18.34
N CYS A 156 -7.68 -7.04 17.25
CA CYS A 156 -7.39 -7.62 15.94
C CYS A 156 -6.17 -8.54 15.98
N ARG A 157 -5.06 -8.11 16.60
CA ARG A 157 -3.86 -8.93 16.75
C ARG A 157 -4.09 -10.20 17.55
N ASN A 158 -4.87 -10.11 18.62
CA ASN A 158 -5.22 -11.29 19.41
C ASN A 158 -6.06 -12.28 18.60
N CYS A 159 -7.03 -11.79 17.81
CA CYS A 159 -7.80 -12.63 16.91
C CYS A 159 -6.90 -13.30 15.84
N LEU A 160 -5.97 -12.57 15.25
CA LEU A 160 -5.05 -13.11 14.24
C LEU A 160 -4.23 -14.31 14.73
N ARG A 161 -3.87 -14.38 16.02
CA ARG A 161 -3.13 -15.51 16.60
C ARG A 161 -3.89 -16.84 16.55
N ASN A 162 -5.21 -16.79 16.32
CA ASN A 162 -6.06 -17.98 16.23
C ASN A 162 -6.19 -18.51 14.79
N ILE A 163 -5.51 -17.91 13.82
CA ILE A 163 -5.42 -18.42 12.45
C ILE A 163 -3.99 -18.91 12.22
N PRO A 164 -3.78 -20.19 11.85
CA PRO A 164 -2.44 -20.78 11.80
C PRO A 164 -1.47 -20.05 10.87
N ILE A 165 -1.92 -19.65 9.69
CA ILE A 165 -1.08 -18.98 8.70
C ILE A 165 -1.80 -17.74 8.17
N VAL A 166 -1.21 -16.56 8.40
CA VAL A 166 -1.77 -15.28 7.97
C VAL A 166 -0.75 -14.46 7.20
N ARG A 167 -1.19 -13.85 6.10
CA ARG A 167 -0.47 -12.80 5.39
C ARG A 167 -1.35 -11.56 5.34
N ILE A 168 -0.84 -10.42 5.82
CA ILE A 168 -1.56 -9.15 5.79
C ILE A 168 -0.86 -8.23 4.80
N GLN A 169 -1.63 -7.67 3.86
CA GLN A 169 -1.11 -6.79 2.82
C GLN A 169 -2.10 -5.67 2.49
N HIS A 170 -1.55 -4.56 2.00
CA HIS A 170 -2.35 -3.47 1.45
C HIS A 170 -2.75 -3.82 0.01
N CYS A 171 -3.99 -3.52 -0.34
CA CYS A 171 -4.46 -3.52 -1.73
C CYS A 171 -4.91 -2.12 -2.13
N TYR A 172 -5.06 -1.88 -3.42
CA TYR A 172 -5.68 -0.65 -3.89
C TYR A 172 -7.20 -0.76 -3.91
N ARG A 173 -7.89 0.39 -3.77
CA ARG A 173 -9.38 0.45 -3.75
C ARG A 173 -10.02 -0.24 -4.94
N GLU A 174 -9.40 -0.15 -6.11
CA GLU A 174 -9.87 -0.78 -7.33
C GLU A 174 -9.94 -2.31 -7.21
N GLY A 175 -9.08 -2.92 -6.39
CA GLY A 175 -9.08 -4.36 -6.07
C GLY A 175 -9.89 -4.70 -4.80
N ASN A 176 -10.55 -3.71 -4.15
CA ASN A 176 -11.32 -3.91 -2.91
C ASN A 176 -12.82 -3.55 -3.03
N LYS A 177 -13.32 -3.38 -4.24
CA LYS A 177 -14.68 -2.87 -4.51
C LYS A 177 -15.79 -3.70 -3.87
N CYS A 178 -15.63 -5.03 -3.81
CA CYS A 178 -16.62 -5.90 -3.18
C CYS A 178 -16.73 -5.63 -1.68
N ALA A 179 -15.62 -5.42 -0.98
CA ALA A 179 -15.60 -5.07 0.43
C ALA A 179 -16.15 -3.66 0.68
N ASP A 180 -15.80 -2.66 -0.16
CA ASP A 180 -16.35 -1.30 -0.13
C ASP A 180 -17.89 -1.32 -0.25
N ALA A 181 -18.44 -2.09 -1.20
CA ALA A 181 -19.89 -2.24 -1.35
C ALA A 181 -20.55 -2.82 -0.09
N LEU A 182 -19.95 -3.84 0.51
CA LEU A 182 -20.44 -4.43 1.76
C LEU A 182 -20.33 -3.46 2.95
N ALA A 183 -19.24 -2.70 3.06
CA ALA A 183 -19.06 -1.70 4.10
C ALA A 183 -20.11 -0.58 4.00
N ARG A 184 -20.35 -0.07 2.80
CA ARG A 184 -21.42 0.92 2.55
C ARG A 184 -22.80 0.37 2.90
N ARG A 185 -23.09 -0.87 2.52
CA ARG A 185 -24.32 -1.56 2.92
C ARG A 185 -24.41 -1.63 4.43
N GLY A 186 -23.29 -1.90 5.13
CA GLY A 186 -23.19 -1.96 6.58
C GLY A 186 -23.66 -0.67 7.26
N ALA A 187 -23.34 0.51 6.72
CA ALA A 187 -23.73 1.79 7.30
C ALA A 187 -25.26 1.99 7.36
N PHE A 188 -26.02 1.30 6.51
CA PHE A 188 -27.49 1.45 6.37
C PHE A 188 -28.28 0.20 6.71
N LEU A 189 -27.65 -0.83 7.31
CA LEU A 189 -28.40 -2.02 7.75
C LEU A 189 -29.37 -1.68 8.86
N SER A 190 -30.52 -2.36 8.85
CA SER A 190 -31.48 -2.33 9.97
C SER A 190 -31.06 -3.21 11.14
N GLN A 191 -30.15 -4.16 10.92
CA GLN A 191 -29.59 -5.07 11.91
C GLN A 191 -28.14 -4.72 12.19
N ASN A 192 -27.67 -4.94 13.41
CA ASN A 192 -26.32 -4.61 13.81
C ASN A 192 -25.23 -5.35 13.02
N PHE A 193 -25.54 -6.60 12.59
CA PHE A 193 -24.61 -7.45 11.87
C PHE A 193 -25.37 -8.45 10.99
N SER A 194 -24.91 -8.62 9.75
CA SER A 194 -25.46 -9.58 8.78
C SER A 194 -24.37 -10.42 8.16
N ILE A 195 -24.60 -11.73 8.07
CA ILE A 195 -23.76 -12.67 7.33
C ILE A 195 -24.48 -13.03 6.03
N PHE A 196 -23.77 -12.96 4.92
CA PHE A 196 -24.26 -13.34 3.60
C PHE A 196 -23.67 -14.70 3.20
N LEU A 197 -24.55 -15.70 3.01
CA LEU A 197 -24.15 -17.00 2.50
C LEU A 197 -23.90 -16.92 0.99
N GLU A 198 -24.67 -16.09 0.30
CA GLU A 198 -24.54 -15.76 -1.10
C GLU A 198 -24.28 -14.26 -1.27
N PRO A 199 -23.60 -13.84 -2.36
CA PRO A 199 -23.32 -12.44 -2.57
C PRO A 199 -24.60 -11.66 -2.85
N PRO A 200 -24.83 -10.49 -2.23
CA PRO A 200 -25.85 -9.55 -2.66
C PRO A 200 -25.69 -9.19 -4.15
N SER A 201 -26.78 -8.86 -4.83
CA SER A 201 -26.79 -8.67 -6.29
C SER A 201 -25.79 -7.63 -6.80
N ASP A 202 -25.64 -6.51 -6.07
CA ASP A 202 -24.66 -5.46 -6.37
C ASP A 202 -23.21 -5.94 -6.19
N VAL A 203 -22.95 -6.80 -5.21
CA VAL A 203 -21.64 -7.44 -4.99
C VAL A 203 -21.38 -8.54 -6.01
N ALA A 204 -22.40 -9.30 -6.41
CA ALA A 204 -22.27 -10.34 -7.43
C ALA A 204 -21.76 -9.81 -8.77
N LEU A 205 -22.21 -8.60 -9.17
CA LEU A 205 -21.70 -7.92 -10.36
C LEU A 205 -20.21 -7.59 -10.22
N LEU A 206 -19.78 -7.07 -9.07
CA LEU A 206 -18.37 -6.76 -8.81
C LEU A 206 -17.49 -8.03 -8.79
N LEU A 207 -18.01 -9.13 -8.24
CA LEU A 207 -17.32 -10.44 -8.28
C LEU A 207 -17.12 -10.94 -9.71
N SER A 208 -18.12 -10.75 -10.59
CA SER A 208 -18.01 -11.11 -12.00
C SER A 208 -16.92 -10.30 -12.70
N LEU A 209 -16.78 -9.00 -12.39
CA LEU A 209 -15.72 -8.17 -12.92
C LEU A 209 -14.33 -8.59 -12.41
N ASP A 210 -14.23 -8.95 -11.11
CA ASP A 210 -13.00 -9.48 -10.53
C ASP A 210 -12.62 -10.83 -11.19
N ALA A 211 -13.56 -11.73 -11.38
CA ALA A 211 -13.35 -13.02 -12.03
C ALA A 211 -12.94 -12.88 -13.51
N ALA A 212 -13.47 -11.87 -14.21
CA ALA A 212 -13.06 -11.51 -15.57
C ALA A 212 -11.65 -10.88 -15.63
N GLY A 213 -11.03 -10.62 -14.48
CA GLY A 213 -9.71 -10.00 -14.41
C GLY A 213 -9.70 -8.52 -14.85
N THR A 214 -10.81 -7.82 -14.65
CA THR A 214 -10.96 -6.42 -15.05
C THR A 214 -9.85 -5.55 -14.50
N LEU A 215 -9.17 -4.84 -15.39
CA LEU A 215 -8.07 -3.94 -15.07
C LEU A 215 -8.58 -2.52 -14.87
N TYR A 216 -8.07 -1.85 -13.86
CA TYR A 216 -8.38 -0.46 -13.54
C TYR A 216 -7.10 0.37 -13.58
N ASP A 217 -7.17 1.53 -14.22
CA ASP A 217 -6.05 2.47 -14.29
C ASP A 217 -5.92 3.24 -12.97
N ARG A 218 -4.71 3.27 -12.43
CA ARG A 218 -4.38 4.03 -11.24
C ARG A 218 -3.12 4.85 -11.46
N PHE A 219 -3.13 6.11 -11.03
CA PHE A 219 -1.97 6.97 -11.02
C PHE A 219 -1.33 6.96 -9.63
N VAL A 220 -0.10 6.47 -9.54
CA VAL A 220 0.71 6.49 -8.31
C VAL A 220 1.78 7.55 -8.43
N SER A 221 2.01 8.31 -7.34
CA SER A 221 3.11 9.26 -7.29
C SER A 221 4.39 8.52 -6.95
N SER A 222 5.35 8.52 -7.87
CA SER A 222 6.72 8.13 -7.58
C SER A 222 7.55 9.36 -7.27
N VAL A 223 8.29 9.32 -6.16
CA VAL A 223 9.30 10.32 -5.85
C VAL A 223 10.57 9.85 -6.56
N LEU A 224 10.88 10.44 -7.69
CA LEU A 224 12.22 10.32 -8.27
C LEU A 224 13.16 11.10 -7.35
N ALA A 225 14.03 10.39 -6.64
CA ALA A 225 15.17 11.00 -6.02
C ALA A 225 16.02 11.61 -7.15
N ALA A 226 15.93 12.93 -7.34
CA ALA A 226 16.60 13.67 -8.41
C ALA A 226 18.13 13.47 -8.43
N GLY A 227 18.70 12.80 -7.43
CA GLY A 227 20.12 12.50 -7.33
C GLY A 227 20.61 11.29 -8.12
N LEU A 228 19.74 10.32 -8.46
CA LEU A 228 20.18 9.09 -9.14
C LEU A 228 20.24 9.21 -10.66
N PHE A 229 19.50 10.13 -11.25
CA PHE A 229 19.43 10.24 -12.72
C PHE A 229 20.70 10.85 -13.33
N PHE A 230 21.41 11.71 -12.58
CA PHE A 230 22.69 12.27 -13.03
C PHE A 230 23.87 11.30 -12.89
N PHE A 231 23.79 10.32 -11.98
CA PHE A 231 24.84 9.33 -11.78
C PHE A 231 24.86 8.24 -12.85
N PHE A 232 23.72 7.85 -13.39
CA PHE A 232 23.68 6.80 -14.43
C PHE A 232 24.13 7.29 -15.80
N ASN A 233 23.97 8.57 -16.13
CA ASN A 233 24.43 9.11 -17.41
C ASN A 233 25.91 9.53 -17.41
N ALA A 234 26.56 9.65 -16.26
CA ALA A 234 28.00 9.98 -16.16
C ALA A 234 28.91 8.73 -16.17
N ILE A 235 28.34 7.52 -16.01
CA ILE A 235 29.11 6.25 -15.91
C ILE A 235 29.06 5.44 -17.23
N SER A 236 28.39 5.90 -18.27
CA SER A 236 28.36 5.22 -19.56
C SER A 236 29.56 5.59 -20.43
N PHE A 237 30.80 5.35 -19.93
CA PHE A 237 31.97 5.30 -20.81
C PHE A 237 32.96 4.20 -20.40
N GLN A 238 32.97 3.18 -21.23
CA GLN A 238 33.94 2.08 -21.49
C GLN A 238 33.73 0.74 -20.75
N PRO A 239 33.69 -0.33 -21.54
CA PRO A 239 33.44 -1.68 -21.06
C PRO A 239 34.77 -2.43 -20.84
N LYS A 240 35.07 -2.84 -19.63
CA LYS A 240 35.97 -4.00 -19.41
C LYS A 240 35.56 -4.84 -18.21
N LYS A 241 35.18 -6.08 -18.57
CA LYS A 241 35.19 -7.33 -17.78
C LYS A 241 34.12 -7.54 -16.67
N LYS A 242 33.25 -8.49 -16.99
CA LYS A 242 32.23 -9.17 -16.19
C LYS A 242 32.72 -9.61 -14.81
N LYS A 243 31.99 -9.16 -13.77
CA LYS A 243 31.73 -9.96 -12.59
C LYS A 243 30.24 -9.82 -12.27
N LYS A 244 29.51 -10.95 -12.29
CA LYS A 244 28.11 -11.07 -11.89
C LYS A 244 28.02 -10.81 -10.40
N ILE A 245 27.30 -9.77 -10.00
CA ILE A 245 26.80 -9.59 -8.64
C ILE A 245 25.29 -9.79 -8.72
N CYS A 246 24.81 -10.92 -8.20
CA CYS A 246 23.38 -11.14 -8.00
C CYS A 246 22.97 -10.38 -6.72
N ILE A 247 22.16 -9.34 -6.87
CA ILE A 247 21.45 -8.72 -5.76
C ILE A 247 19.98 -9.16 -5.89
N SER A 248 19.57 -10.03 -4.96
CA SER A 248 18.17 -10.42 -4.81
C SER A 248 17.48 -9.40 -3.91
N ILE A 249 16.61 -8.58 -4.49
CA ILE A 249 15.72 -7.70 -3.72
C ILE A 249 14.35 -8.40 -3.68
N LYS A 250 13.96 -8.87 -2.48
CA LYS A 250 12.59 -9.33 -2.21
C LYS A 250 11.75 -8.11 -1.81
N TRP A 251 10.74 -7.84 -2.59
CA TRP A 251 9.63 -6.93 -2.27
C TRP A 251 8.57 -7.63 -1.44
#